data_037202aa0445c2c4cdd306736bd0c5ef
#
_entry.id   037202aa0445c2c4cdd306736bd0c5ef
#
_cell.length_a   1.000
_cell.length_b   1.000
_cell.length_c   1.000
_cell.angle_alpha   90.00
_cell.angle_beta   90.00
_cell.angle_gamma   90.00
#
_symmetry.space_group_name_H-M   'P 1'
#
loop_
_entity.id
_entity.type
_entity.pdbx_description
1 polymer ?
#
loop_
_entity_poly.entity_id
_entity_poly.type
_entity_poly.pdbx_seq_one_letter_code
_entity_poly.pdbx_strand_id
1 'polypeptide(L)'
;MPQPALTVFLIIAAIAIVVVLIAVIVIALRAQRRRKLAQTLEKRRDDEVQYAFIVNPSKPQAEARRLHIQRFCEAKGLNRIRFYDTQLDKDGRVCALEALEDGADVVIAVGGDGTVRTVASAVSGDRKSTRL
;
A
#
# COMPACT_ATOMS: atom_id res chain seq x y z
N MET A 1 -12.61 49.04 -45.96
CA MET A 1 -12.56 47.64 -46.42
C MET A 1 -11.54 46.91 -45.59
N PRO A 2 -11.90 45.85 -44.86
CA PRO A 2 -10.92 45.09 -44.11
C PRO A 2 -9.93 44.48 -45.09
N GLN A 3 -8.64 44.66 -44.80
CA GLN A 3 -7.57 44.13 -45.66
C GLN A 3 -7.61 42.59 -45.58
N PRO A 4 -7.69 41.87 -46.72
CA PRO A 4 -7.82 40.40 -46.71
C PRO A 4 -6.68 39.69 -45.97
N ALA A 5 -5.51 40.30 -45.89
CA ALA A 5 -4.36 39.79 -45.16
C ALA A 5 -4.58 39.74 -43.65
N LEU A 6 -5.28 40.71 -43.07
CA LEU A 6 -5.56 40.76 -41.62
C LEU A 6 -6.56 39.66 -41.20
N THR A 7 -7.61 39.44 -42.00
CA THR A 7 -8.60 38.39 -41.74
C THR A 7 -8.01 36.99 -41.84
N VAL A 8 -7.16 36.73 -42.81
CA VAL A 8 -6.43 35.45 -42.93
C VAL A 8 -5.52 35.23 -41.74
N PHE A 9 -4.77 36.23 -41.29
CA PHE A 9 -3.92 36.13 -40.09
C PHE A 9 -4.70 35.82 -38.83
N LEU A 10 -5.85 36.47 -38.61
CA LEU A 10 -6.71 36.21 -37.47
C LEU A 10 -7.29 34.78 -37.49
N ILE A 11 -7.65 34.26 -38.64
CA ILE A 11 -8.12 32.88 -38.77
C ILE A 11 -7.02 31.88 -38.43
N ILE A 12 -5.82 32.08 -38.94
CA ILE A 12 -4.67 31.20 -38.62
C ILE A 12 -4.35 31.24 -37.13
N ALA A 13 -4.34 32.41 -36.51
CA ALA A 13 -4.11 32.57 -35.07
C ALA A 13 -5.20 31.84 -34.24
N ALA A 14 -6.46 31.94 -34.62
CA ALA A 14 -7.55 31.24 -33.96
C ALA A 14 -7.42 29.72 -34.05
N ILE A 15 -7.08 29.18 -35.21
CA ILE A 15 -6.84 27.74 -35.41
C ILE A 15 -5.66 27.27 -34.56
N ALA A 16 -4.57 28.01 -34.49
CA ALA A 16 -3.40 27.68 -33.68
C ALA A 16 -3.76 27.60 -32.19
N ILE A 17 -4.55 28.56 -31.69
CA ILE A 17 -5.02 28.53 -30.28
C ILE A 17 -5.88 27.28 -29.99
N VAL A 18 -6.80 26.95 -30.91
CA VAL A 18 -7.67 25.76 -30.74
C VAL A 18 -6.83 24.49 -30.74
N VAL A 19 -5.83 24.34 -31.59
CA VAL A 19 -4.95 23.18 -31.62
C VAL A 19 -4.16 23.05 -30.31
N VAL A 20 -3.62 24.16 -29.79
CA VAL A 20 -2.91 24.16 -28.50
C VAL A 20 -3.83 23.75 -27.36
N LEU A 21 -5.06 24.27 -27.30
CA LEU A 21 -6.04 23.90 -26.28
C LEU A 21 -6.37 22.40 -26.33
N ILE A 22 -6.60 21.86 -27.51
CA ILE A 22 -6.85 20.42 -27.69
C ILE A 22 -5.66 19.61 -27.21
N ALA A 23 -4.43 20.00 -27.54
CA ALA A 23 -3.22 19.31 -27.11
C ALA A 23 -3.10 19.30 -25.57
N VAL A 24 -3.34 20.43 -24.92
CA VAL A 24 -3.32 20.55 -23.44
C VAL A 24 -4.37 19.64 -22.79
N ILE A 25 -5.60 19.64 -23.33
CA ILE A 25 -6.68 18.77 -22.83
C ILE A 25 -6.29 17.29 -22.98
N VAL A 26 -5.77 16.88 -24.12
CA VAL A 26 -5.35 15.49 -24.36
C VAL A 26 -4.23 15.08 -23.40
N ILE A 27 -3.24 15.94 -23.17
CA ILE A 27 -2.15 15.68 -22.22
C ILE A 27 -2.71 15.54 -20.80
N ALA A 28 -3.60 16.44 -20.36
CA ALA A 28 -4.22 16.39 -19.05
C ALA A 28 -5.04 15.09 -18.84
N LEU A 29 -5.83 14.69 -19.83
CA LEU A 29 -6.62 13.45 -19.78
C LEU A 29 -5.73 12.20 -19.74
N ARG A 30 -4.62 12.19 -20.48
CA ARG A 30 -3.64 11.10 -20.44
C ARG A 30 -2.95 11.02 -19.09
N ALA A 31 -2.59 12.15 -18.49
CA ALA A 31 -2.00 12.20 -17.15
C ALA A 31 -2.96 11.69 -16.07
N GLN A 32 -4.24 12.07 -16.13
CA GLN A 32 -5.27 11.55 -15.21
C GLN A 32 -5.47 10.04 -15.35
N ARG A 33 -5.52 9.52 -16.58
CA ARG A 33 -5.64 8.06 -16.81
C ARG A 33 -4.45 7.28 -16.24
N ARG A 34 -3.23 7.78 -16.40
CA ARG A 34 -2.01 7.18 -15.84
C ARG A 34 -2.05 7.14 -14.32
N ARG A 35 -2.49 8.23 -13.66
CA ARG A 35 -2.63 8.29 -12.20
C ARG A 35 -3.65 7.29 -11.68
N LYS A 36 -4.84 7.20 -12.31
CA LYS A 36 -5.87 6.23 -11.95
C LYS A 36 -5.38 4.79 -12.12
N LEU A 37 -4.70 4.47 -13.21
CA LEU A 37 -4.14 3.14 -13.44
C LEU A 37 -3.09 2.77 -12.39
N ALA A 38 -2.16 3.69 -12.07
CA ALA A 38 -1.14 3.48 -11.05
C ALA A 38 -1.78 3.21 -9.67
N GLN A 39 -2.77 4.00 -9.27
CA GLN A 39 -3.52 3.80 -8.02
C GLN A 39 -4.26 2.46 -7.99
N THR A 40 -4.85 2.05 -9.11
CA THR A 40 -5.55 0.75 -9.20
C THR A 40 -4.59 -0.42 -9.09
N LEU A 41 -3.40 -0.34 -9.70
CA LEU A 41 -2.37 -1.38 -9.62
C LEU A 41 -1.75 -1.45 -8.22
N GLU A 42 -1.51 -0.31 -7.58
CA GLU A 42 -1.01 -0.23 -6.21
C GLU A 42 -2.03 -0.83 -5.23
N LYS A 43 -3.31 -0.44 -5.34
CA LYS A 43 -4.39 -1.01 -4.54
C LYS A 43 -4.52 -2.52 -4.74
N ARG A 44 -4.44 -3.03 -5.99
CA ARG A 44 -4.52 -4.47 -6.27
C ARG A 44 -3.35 -5.23 -5.66
N ARG A 45 -2.15 -4.65 -5.65
CA ARG A 45 -0.97 -5.24 -5.01
C ARG A 45 -1.12 -5.32 -3.49
N ASP A 46 -1.66 -4.28 -2.86
CA ASP A 46 -1.90 -4.25 -1.41
C ASP A 46 -3.01 -5.24 -1.00
N ASP A 47 -4.02 -5.45 -1.84
CA ASP A 47 -5.09 -6.45 -1.59
C ASP A 47 -4.56 -7.90 -1.69
N GLU A 48 -3.45 -8.15 -2.38
CA GLU A 48 -2.83 -9.47 -2.51
C GLU A 48 -1.90 -9.81 -1.34
N VAL A 49 -1.29 -8.80 -0.69
CA VAL A 49 -0.34 -8.99 0.42
C VAL A 49 -1.08 -9.37 1.71
N GLN A 50 -0.65 -10.46 2.34
CA GLN A 50 -1.17 -10.90 3.64
C GLN A 50 -0.29 -10.39 4.78
N TYR A 51 -0.90 -9.60 5.68
CA TYR A 51 -0.24 -9.03 6.85
C TYR A 51 -0.58 -9.82 8.10
N ALA A 52 0.42 -10.19 8.88
CA ALA A 52 0.29 -10.84 10.17
C ALA A 52 0.79 -9.92 11.30
N PHE A 53 -0.05 -9.64 12.26
CA PHE A 53 0.26 -8.84 13.44
C PHE A 53 0.42 -9.75 14.65
N ILE A 54 1.65 -9.84 15.18
CA ILE A 54 1.95 -10.61 16.40
C ILE A 54 1.78 -9.68 17.59
N VAL A 55 0.74 -9.91 18.39
CA VAL A 55 0.35 -9.03 19.50
C VAL A 55 0.66 -9.71 20.84
N ASN A 56 1.26 -8.96 21.76
CA ASN A 56 1.38 -9.40 23.15
C ASN A 56 0.21 -8.83 23.97
N PRO A 57 -0.81 -9.63 24.31
CA PRO A 57 -2.00 -9.18 25.01
C PRO A 57 -1.73 -8.77 26.47
N SER A 58 -0.60 -9.21 27.08
CA SER A 58 -0.23 -8.85 28.45
C SER A 58 0.23 -7.39 28.58
N LYS A 59 0.44 -6.69 27.48
CA LYS A 59 0.89 -5.30 27.53
C LYS A 59 -0.28 -4.34 27.72
N PRO A 60 -0.09 -3.27 28.54
CA PRO A 60 -1.09 -2.22 28.65
C PRO A 60 -1.49 -1.70 27.27
N GLN A 61 -2.77 -1.45 27.06
CA GLN A 61 -3.32 -0.93 25.80
C GLN A 61 -3.19 -1.87 24.59
N ALA A 62 -2.91 -3.18 24.77
CA ALA A 62 -2.81 -4.13 23.66
C ALA A 62 -4.09 -4.13 22.81
N GLU A 63 -5.25 -4.15 23.44
CA GLU A 63 -6.55 -4.13 22.77
C GLU A 63 -6.81 -2.80 22.03
N ALA A 64 -6.46 -1.68 22.65
CA ALA A 64 -6.58 -0.37 22.00
C ALA A 64 -5.67 -0.27 20.74
N ARG A 65 -4.47 -0.84 20.80
CA ARG A 65 -3.55 -0.92 19.65
C ARG A 65 -4.09 -1.80 18.55
N ARG A 66 -4.66 -2.97 18.90
CA ARG A 66 -5.32 -3.88 17.95
C ARG A 66 -6.41 -3.15 17.18
N LEU A 67 -7.32 -2.48 17.89
CA LEU A 67 -8.40 -1.73 17.29
C LEU A 67 -7.91 -0.58 16.42
N HIS A 68 -6.85 0.11 16.84
CA HIS A 68 -6.22 1.17 16.05
C HIS A 68 -5.63 0.64 14.74
N ILE A 69 -4.89 -0.48 14.81
CA ILE A 69 -4.32 -1.16 13.63
C ILE A 69 -5.43 -1.58 12.68
N GLN A 70 -6.50 -2.20 13.19
CA GLN A 70 -7.62 -2.64 12.39
C GLN A 70 -8.26 -1.47 11.63
N ARG A 71 -8.58 -0.38 12.31
CA ARG A 71 -9.15 0.83 11.69
C ARG A 71 -8.21 1.45 10.65
N PHE A 72 -6.91 1.46 10.95
CA PHE A 72 -5.91 1.97 10.01
C PHE A 72 -5.86 1.12 8.74
N CYS A 73 -5.82 -0.22 8.88
CA CYS A 73 -5.83 -1.15 7.75
C CYS A 73 -7.10 -1.02 6.91
N GLU A 74 -8.27 -0.94 7.56
CA GLU A 74 -9.56 -0.70 6.90
C GLU A 74 -9.54 0.62 6.10
N ALA A 75 -9.07 1.71 6.71
CA ALA A 75 -8.97 3.02 6.05
C ALA A 75 -8.01 3.02 4.86
N LYS A 76 -7.00 2.14 4.85
CA LYS A 76 -6.04 1.95 3.76
C LYS A 76 -6.47 0.90 2.74
N GLY A 77 -7.56 0.18 2.98
CA GLY A 77 -8.04 -0.89 2.12
C GLY A 77 -7.19 -2.16 2.20
N LEU A 78 -6.46 -2.37 3.31
CA LEU A 78 -5.70 -3.59 3.56
C LEU A 78 -6.66 -4.66 4.12
N ASN A 79 -7.14 -5.56 3.26
CA ASN A 79 -8.21 -6.50 3.62
C ASN A 79 -7.69 -7.84 4.14
N ARG A 80 -6.41 -8.17 3.88
CA ARG A 80 -5.81 -9.45 4.26
C ARG A 80 -4.92 -9.28 5.49
N ILE A 81 -5.55 -9.02 6.64
CA ILE A 81 -4.87 -8.89 7.94
C ILE A 81 -5.26 -10.05 8.86
N ARG A 82 -4.28 -10.56 9.63
CA ARG A 82 -4.50 -11.55 10.69
C ARG A 82 -3.76 -11.13 11.95
N PHE A 83 -4.32 -11.43 13.10
CA PHE A 83 -3.72 -11.21 14.41
C PHE A 83 -3.38 -12.53 15.06
N TYR A 84 -2.18 -12.61 15.64
CA TYR A 84 -1.67 -13.75 16.39
C TYR A 84 -1.28 -13.27 17.78
N ASP A 85 -1.92 -13.82 18.80
CA ASP A 85 -1.69 -13.43 20.17
C ASP A 85 -0.63 -14.33 20.81
N THR A 86 0.38 -13.71 21.45
CA THR A 86 1.36 -14.46 22.23
C THR A 86 0.73 -14.94 23.55
N GLN A 87 1.14 -16.12 24.02
CA GLN A 87 0.73 -16.74 25.27
C GLN A 87 1.98 -17.17 26.05
N LEU A 88 1.81 -17.68 27.28
CA LEU A 88 2.93 -18.12 28.09
C LEU A 88 3.71 -19.28 27.46
N ASP A 89 3.01 -20.18 26.77
CA ASP A 89 3.53 -21.34 26.05
C ASP A 89 3.74 -21.09 24.55
N LYS A 90 3.28 -19.94 24.04
CA LYS A 90 3.32 -19.55 22.63
C LYS A 90 3.92 -18.15 22.48
N ASP A 91 5.22 -18.07 22.41
CA ASP A 91 5.95 -16.81 22.29
C ASP A 91 5.82 -16.17 20.89
N GLY A 92 6.43 -14.98 20.74
CA GLY A 92 6.41 -14.27 19.45
C GLY A 92 7.09 -15.03 18.31
N ARG A 93 8.00 -15.96 18.60
CA ARG A 93 8.67 -16.81 17.60
C ARG A 93 7.70 -17.83 17.04
N VAL A 94 6.97 -18.55 17.92
CA VAL A 94 5.99 -19.55 17.50
C VAL A 94 4.88 -18.90 16.69
N CYS A 95 4.35 -17.75 17.15
CA CYS A 95 3.34 -16.99 16.42
C CYS A 95 3.83 -16.53 15.04
N ALA A 96 5.07 -16.11 14.92
CA ALA A 96 5.64 -15.68 13.64
C ALA A 96 5.81 -16.84 12.66
N LEU A 97 6.26 -18.02 13.12
CA LEU A 97 6.36 -19.22 12.28
C LEU A 97 4.97 -19.66 11.80
N GLU A 98 3.98 -19.71 12.68
CA GLU A 98 2.59 -20.01 12.32
C GLU A 98 2.04 -19.02 11.28
N ALA A 99 2.30 -17.74 11.46
CA ALA A 99 1.90 -16.73 10.48
C ALA A 99 2.54 -16.95 9.09
N LEU A 100 3.81 -17.36 9.04
CA LEU A 100 4.50 -17.70 7.80
C LEU A 100 3.93 -18.97 7.16
N GLU A 101 3.62 -20.01 7.95
CA GLU A 101 2.97 -21.23 7.49
C GLU A 101 1.57 -20.95 6.93
N ASP A 102 0.85 -20.00 7.54
CA ASP A 102 -0.45 -19.51 7.06
C ASP A 102 -0.35 -18.61 5.81
N GLY A 103 0.86 -18.38 5.30
CA GLY A 103 1.11 -17.63 4.07
C GLY A 103 1.20 -16.12 4.26
N ALA A 104 1.61 -15.63 5.42
CA ALA A 104 1.84 -14.20 5.63
C ALA A 104 3.07 -13.73 4.83
N ASP A 105 2.90 -12.67 4.04
CA ASP A 105 3.97 -12.01 3.29
C ASP A 105 4.73 -11.02 4.18
N VAL A 106 4.03 -10.42 5.14
CA VAL A 106 4.58 -9.41 6.06
C VAL A 106 4.21 -9.77 7.49
N VAL A 107 5.21 -9.89 8.37
CA VAL A 107 5.02 -10.15 9.80
C VAL A 107 5.39 -8.89 10.59
N ILE A 108 4.49 -8.40 11.42
CA ILE A 108 4.62 -7.17 12.19
C ILE A 108 4.51 -7.49 13.69
N ALA A 109 5.57 -7.18 14.45
CA ALA A 109 5.57 -7.33 15.90
C ALA A 109 4.89 -6.14 16.58
N VAL A 110 3.87 -6.41 17.40
CA VAL A 110 3.13 -5.42 18.19
C VAL A 110 3.29 -5.73 19.67
N GLY A 111 4.37 -5.22 20.25
CA GLY A 111 4.71 -5.52 21.66
C GLY A 111 5.92 -4.73 22.14
N GLY A 112 6.56 -5.22 23.18
CA GLY A 112 7.83 -4.68 23.67
C GLY A 112 9.03 -5.35 22.98
N ASP A 113 10.25 -4.97 23.43
CA ASP A 113 11.53 -5.45 22.86
C ASP A 113 11.65 -6.98 22.80
N GLY A 114 11.10 -7.68 23.79
CA GLY A 114 11.06 -9.14 23.82
C GLY A 114 10.27 -9.73 22.65
N THR A 115 9.08 -9.20 22.37
CA THR A 115 8.25 -9.64 21.24
C THR A 115 8.95 -9.35 19.92
N VAL A 116 9.50 -8.14 19.75
CA VAL A 116 10.22 -7.74 18.53
C VAL A 116 11.40 -8.68 18.27
N ARG A 117 12.21 -8.98 19.32
CA ARG A 117 13.39 -9.84 19.21
C ARG A 117 13.02 -11.27 18.82
N THR A 118 11.98 -11.86 19.45
CA THR A 118 11.55 -13.24 19.16
C THR A 118 10.97 -13.38 17.75
N VAL A 119 10.15 -12.42 17.31
CA VAL A 119 9.62 -12.36 15.95
C VAL A 119 10.75 -12.18 14.91
N ALA A 120 11.66 -11.23 15.14
CA ALA A 120 12.77 -10.98 14.23
C ALA A 120 13.69 -12.21 14.07
N SER A 121 13.95 -12.96 15.17
CA SER A 121 14.76 -14.18 15.11
C SER A 121 14.09 -15.30 14.32
N ALA A 122 12.75 -15.40 14.37
CA ALA A 122 11.99 -16.38 13.59
C ALA A 122 12.10 -16.08 12.09
N VAL A 123 11.81 -14.85 11.69
CA VAL A 123 11.83 -14.42 10.28
C VAL A 123 13.24 -14.47 9.67
N SER A 124 14.28 -14.14 10.44
CA SER A 124 15.66 -14.21 9.96
C SER A 124 16.21 -15.65 9.86
N GLY A 125 15.71 -16.58 10.69
CA GLY A 125 16.07 -18.01 10.65
C GLY A 125 15.53 -18.71 9.41
N ASP A 126 14.34 -18.36 8.98
CA ASP A 126 13.68 -18.95 7.81
C ASP A 126 14.37 -18.60 6.47
N ARG A 127 15.03 -17.44 6.38
CA ARG A 127 15.84 -17.07 5.20
C ARG A 127 17.00 -18.04 4.90
N LYS A 128 17.40 -18.88 5.84
CA LYS A 128 18.44 -19.88 5.62
C LYS A 128 17.92 -21.18 5.02
N SER A 129 16.63 -21.46 5.11
CA SER A 129 16.02 -22.68 4.58
C SER A 129 15.55 -22.58 3.12
N THR A 130 15.48 -21.38 2.55
CA THR A 130 15.06 -21.16 1.16
C THR A 130 16.24 -21.19 0.15
N ARG A 131 17.41 -21.64 0.55
CA ARG A 131 18.57 -21.89 -0.35
C ARG A 131 18.92 -23.38 -0.33
N LEU A 132 18.12 -24.14 -1.01
CA LEU A 132 18.50 -25.45 -1.57
C LEU A 132 17.95 -25.54 -3.00
#